data_b119c2dbf6553b95e180a1cd1b7e794f
#
_entry.id   b119c2dbf6553b95e180a1cd1b7e794f
#
_cell.length_a   1.000
_cell.length_b   1.000
_cell.length_c   1.000
_cell.angle_alpha   90.00
_cell.angle_beta   90.00
_cell.angle_gamma   90.00
#
_symmetry.space_group_name_H-M   'P 1'
#
loop_
_entity.id
_entity.type
_entity.pdbx_description
1 polymer ?
#
loop_
_entity_poly.entity_id
_entity_poly.type
_entity_poly.pdbx_seq_one_letter_code
_entity_poly.pdbx_strand_id
1 'polypeptide(L)'
;MSRTSIQWSMFTKPWPHLPIADLADLVAGMGFDAIEFPLRPGFQIDLEELPHSAARASSILTDAGLRIASVASTPSEPVFGACADVGIPVIRIMAPIAAAGYAASDGELRRYLDSLVPSCERFGVRVGIQPHIEDYIADSFELANVLADYDPAHICAVWDSAHDALARKPPKHTLPALWSHLAVVNFKNACYEQAGRRPDGSRVWKTEFVAGADGLGDWSEAADTLVDGAYSGNICMAAEFTDETDLEHKVARDFAYLQSLLAASEARAAGGTPEAERSA
;
A
#
# COMPACT_ATOMS: atom_id res chain seq x y z
N MET A 1 1.87 27.31 7.33
CA MET A 1 2.00 25.90 7.72
C MET A 1 2.77 25.20 6.61
N SER A 2 3.82 24.46 6.93
CA SER A 2 4.60 23.70 5.93
C SER A 2 3.65 22.71 5.27
N ARG A 3 3.61 22.67 3.91
CA ARG A 3 2.91 21.62 3.18
C ARG A 3 3.41 20.28 3.67
N THR A 4 2.53 19.40 4.10
CA THR A 4 2.83 17.99 4.36
C THR A 4 3.43 17.39 3.09
N SER A 5 4.68 16.94 3.17
CA SER A 5 5.35 16.37 2.00
C SER A 5 4.91 14.93 1.83
N ILE A 6 3.93 14.71 0.96
CA ILE A 6 3.58 13.37 0.48
C ILE A 6 4.71 12.89 -0.43
N GLN A 7 5.20 11.68 -0.19
CA GLN A 7 6.04 10.94 -1.11
C GLN A 7 5.14 10.08 -2.01
N TRP A 8 5.26 10.25 -3.31
CA TRP A 8 4.51 9.47 -4.28
C TRP A 8 5.31 8.27 -4.75
N SER A 9 4.78 7.07 -4.58
CA SER A 9 5.41 5.86 -5.09
C SER A 9 4.47 5.08 -6.00
N MET A 10 5.06 4.22 -6.84
CA MET A 10 4.35 3.29 -7.70
C MET A 10 4.77 1.85 -7.40
N PHE A 11 3.80 0.94 -7.23
CA PHE A 11 4.06 -0.49 -7.12
C PHE A 11 4.29 -1.08 -8.51
N THR A 12 5.47 -1.62 -8.74
CA THR A 12 5.95 -1.97 -10.08
C THR A 12 5.72 -3.43 -10.48
N LYS A 13 4.81 -4.13 -9.80
CA LYS A 13 4.44 -5.53 -10.08
C LYS A 13 4.07 -5.80 -11.55
N PRO A 14 3.39 -4.90 -12.30
CA PRO A 14 3.01 -5.18 -13.68
C PRO A 14 4.18 -5.23 -14.67
N TRP A 15 5.37 -4.75 -14.29
CA TRP A 15 6.54 -4.67 -15.18
C TRP A 15 7.70 -5.58 -14.74
N PRO A 16 7.49 -6.90 -14.57
CA PRO A 16 8.51 -7.79 -14.01
C PRO A 16 9.76 -7.93 -14.91
N HIS A 17 9.57 -7.77 -16.21
CA HIS A 17 10.64 -7.99 -17.20
C HIS A 17 11.25 -6.70 -17.75
N LEU A 18 10.74 -5.53 -17.34
CA LEU A 18 11.30 -4.27 -17.79
C LEU A 18 12.68 -4.07 -17.14
N PRO A 19 13.75 -3.78 -17.90
CA PRO A 19 15.05 -3.45 -17.33
C PRO A 19 14.92 -2.31 -16.31
N ILE A 20 15.71 -2.37 -15.24
CA ILE A 20 15.54 -1.42 -14.13
C ILE A 20 15.74 0.05 -14.53
N ALA A 21 16.62 0.33 -15.51
CA ALA A 21 16.82 1.68 -16.03
C ALA A 21 15.56 2.18 -16.77
N ASP A 22 14.97 1.34 -17.62
CA ASP A 22 13.74 1.66 -18.36
C ASP A 22 12.56 1.82 -17.40
N LEU A 23 12.51 1.00 -16.33
CA LEU A 23 11.52 1.13 -15.28
C LEU A 23 11.69 2.44 -14.49
N ALA A 24 12.91 2.85 -14.21
CA ALA A 24 13.21 4.12 -13.57
C ALA A 24 12.75 5.31 -14.42
N ASP A 25 13.07 5.28 -15.72
CA ASP A 25 12.63 6.32 -16.68
C ASP A 25 11.09 6.39 -16.77
N LEU A 26 10.44 5.23 -16.82
CA LEU A 26 8.98 5.13 -16.85
C LEU A 26 8.35 5.79 -15.60
N VAL A 27 8.80 5.39 -14.41
CA VAL A 27 8.25 5.87 -13.13
C VAL A 27 8.51 7.35 -12.92
N ALA A 28 9.74 7.80 -13.17
CA ALA A 28 10.12 9.21 -13.11
C ALA A 28 9.35 10.06 -14.13
N GLY A 29 9.19 9.54 -15.36
CA GLY A 29 8.42 10.19 -16.42
C GLY A 29 6.94 10.39 -16.11
N MET A 30 6.37 9.55 -15.26
CA MET A 30 5.01 9.71 -14.74
C MET A 30 4.90 10.70 -13.56
N GLY A 31 6.03 11.16 -13.00
CA GLY A 31 6.06 12.13 -11.92
C GLY A 31 6.01 11.55 -10.51
N PHE A 32 6.36 10.27 -10.33
CA PHE A 32 6.54 9.66 -9.02
C PHE A 32 7.92 9.98 -8.42
N ASP A 33 8.01 9.93 -7.09
CA ASP A 33 9.25 10.18 -6.33
C ASP A 33 9.95 8.87 -5.93
N ALA A 34 9.21 7.75 -6.00
CA ALA A 34 9.68 6.48 -5.46
C ALA A 34 9.01 5.27 -6.12
N ILE A 35 9.56 4.11 -5.83
CA ILE A 35 9.05 2.81 -6.25
C ILE A 35 8.76 1.94 -5.02
N GLU A 36 7.69 1.14 -5.07
CA GLU A 36 7.57 -0.08 -4.29
C GLU A 36 7.94 -1.26 -5.20
N PHE A 37 8.97 -2.04 -4.80
CA PHE A 37 9.37 -3.23 -5.54
C PHE A 37 8.71 -4.50 -5.03
N PRO A 38 8.22 -5.38 -5.93
CA PRO A 38 8.01 -6.78 -5.60
C PRO A 38 9.38 -7.49 -5.52
N LEU A 39 9.86 -7.74 -4.31
CA LEU A 39 11.12 -8.45 -4.09
C LEU A 39 10.83 -9.96 -4.07
N ARG A 40 10.78 -10.55 -5.25
CA ARG A 40 10.38 -11.93 -5.54
C ARG A 40 11.17 -12.49 -6.72
N PRO A 41 11.29 -13.84 -6.86
CA PRO A 41 11.88 -14.42 -8.08
C PRO A 41 11.20 -13.93 -9.36
N GLY A 42 12.00 -13.60 -10.36
CA GLY A 42 11.53 -13.11 -11.67
C GLY A 42 11.30 -11.61 -11.79
N PHE A 43 11.63 -10.84 -10.75
CA PHE A 43 11.64 -9.36 -10.78
C PHE A 43 13.07 -8.82 -10.87
N GLN A 44 13.21 -7.49 -10.92
CA GLN A 44 14.47 -6.80 -11.22
C GLN A 44 15.57 -6.99 -10.17
N ILE A 45 15.21 -7.25 -8.92
CA ILE A 45 16.17 -7.47 -7.85
C ILE A 45 16.34 -8.97 -7.63
N ASP A 46 17.55 -9.47 -7.88
CA ASP A 46 17.89 -10.87 -7.68
C ASP A 46 18.05 -11.17 -6.20
N LEU A 47 17.24 -12.10 -5.68
CA LEU A 47 17.24 -12.51 -4.28
C LEU A 47 18.48 -13.31 -3.90
N GLU A 48 19.09 -14.03 -4.85
CA GLU A 48 20.29 -14.83 -4.61
C GLU A 48 21.54 -13.95 -4.50
N GLU A 49 21.50 -12.72 -5.07
CA GLU A 49 22.58 -11.75 -5.02
C GLU A 49 22.36 -10.63 -4.00
N LEU A 50 21.42 -10.75 -3.07
CA LEU A 50 21.27 -9.75 -2.00
C LEU A 50 22.52 -9.71 -1.10
N PRO A 51 23.00 -8.50 -0.70
CA PRO A 51 22.44 -7.17 -0.91
C PRO A 51 22.89 -6.47 -2.21
N HIS A 52 23.77 -7.05 -3.01
CA HIS A 52 24.40 -6.37 -4.16
C HIS A 52 23.38 -5.98 -5.24
N SER A 53 22.40 -6.84 -5.53
CA SER A 53 21.36 -6.55 -6.50
C SER A 53 20.48 -5.35 -6.06
N ALA A 54 20.15 -5.26 -4.77
CA ALA A 54 19.41 -4.14 -4.20
C ALA A 54 20.21 -2.83 -4.27
N ALA A 55 21.53 -2.88 -4.00
CA ALA A 55 22.40 -1.71 -4.10
C ALA A 55 22.52 -1.20 -5.54
N ARG A 56 22.66 -2.10 -6.53
CA ARG A 56 22.65 -1.73 -7.95
C ARG A 56 21.33 -1.08 -8.36
N ALA A 57 20.21 -1.68 -7.93
CA ALA A 57 18.89 -1.14 -8.20
C ALA A 57 18.71 0.27 -7.59
N SER A 58 19.08 0.44 -6.34
CA SER A 58 19.00 1.72 -5.63
C SER A 58 19.85 2.80 -6.31
N SER A 59 21.06 2.46 -6.80
CA SER A 59 21.92 3.40 -7.53
C SER A 59 21.24 3.91 -8.80
N ILE A 60 20.74 2.99 -9.65
CA ILE A 60 20.06 3.35 -10.91
C ILE A 60 18.84 4.24 -10.65
N LEU A 61 18.04 3.90 -9.64
CA LEU A 61 16.87 4.69 -9.27
C LEU A 61 17.26 6.09 -8.77
N THR A 62 18.32 6.16 -7.95
CA THR A 62 18.82 7.45 -7.44
C THR A 62 19.29 8.36 -8.55
N ASP A 63 19.95 7.81 -9.58
CA ASP A 63 20.40 8.56 -10.77
C ASP A 63 19.19 9.13 -11.56
N ALA A 64 18.03 8.45 -11.50
CA ALA A 64 16.76 8.92 -12.08
C ALA A 64 15.94 9.82 -11.11
N GLY A 65 16.48 10.14 -9.92
CA GLY A 65 15.78 10.94 -8.90
C GLY A 65 14.75 10.20 -8.07
N LEU A 66 14.72 8.86 -8.15
CA LEU A 66 13.77 8.00 -7.44
C LEU A 66 14.40 7.35 -6.20
N ARG A 67 13.53 6.93 -5.27
CA ARG A 67 13.88 6.11 -4.10
C ARG A 67 13.08 4.81 -4.09
N ILE A 68 13.51 3.86 -3.26
CA ILE A 68 12.69 2.69 -2.95
C ILE A 68 11.94 3.01 -1.65
N ALA A 69 10.62 3.19 -1.74
CA ALA A 69 9.78 3.53 -0.59
C ALA A 69 9.45 2.32 0.27
N SER A 70 9.29 1.16 -0.36
CA SER A 70 8.98 -0.12 0.30
C SER A 70 9.27 -1.28 -0.64
N VAL A 71 9.29 -2.49 -0.08
CA VAL A 71 9.35 -3.74 -0.85
C VAL A 71 8.22 -4.68 -0.45
N ALA A 72 7.60 -5.35 -1.41
CA ALA A 72 6.66 -6.45 -1.15
C ALA A 72 7.43 -7.77 -1.18
N SER A 73 7.71 -8.33 0.01
CA SER A 73 8.59 -9.50 0.14
C SER A 73 8.22 -10.39 1.33
N THR A 74 8.80 -11.59 1.38
CA THR A 74 8.85 -12.37 2.61
C THR A 74 10.01 -11.89 3.47
N PRO A 75 9.78 -11.41 4.69
CA PRO A 75 10.84 -10.99 5.60
C PRO A 75 11.84 -12.11 5.90
N SER A 76 13.11 -11.80 5.76
CA SER A 76 14.23 -12.68 6.11
C SER A 76 15.45 -11.84 6.45
N GLU A 77 16.44 -12.39 7.16
CA GLU A 77 17.61 -11.61 7.54
C GLU A 77 18.34 -10.98 6.32
N PRO A 78 18.54 -11.68 5.18
CA PRO A 78 19.10 -11.05 3.97
C PRO A 78 18.24 -9.89 3.42
N VAL A 79 16.91 -10.00 3.47
CA VAL A 79 15.99 -8.94 3.01
C VAL A 79 16.06 -7.73 3.94
N PHE A 80 16.04 -7.93 5.26
CA PHE A 80 16.22 -6.85 6.22
C PHE A 80 17.56 -6.14 6.04
N GLY A 81 18.66 -6.91 5.88
CA GLY A 81 20.00 -6.35 5.64
C GLY A 81 20.05 -5.53 4.36
N ALA A 82 19.55 -6.05 3.25
CA ALA A 82 19.50 -5.35 1.98
C ALA A 82 18.64 -4.06 2.06
N CYS A 83 17.50 -4.10 2.77
CA CYS A 83 16.67 -2.92 2.98
C CYS A 83 17.42 -1.86 3.80
N ALA A 84 18.08 -2.24 4.88
CA ALA A 84 18.85 -1.33 5.71
C ALA A 84 20.01 -0.67 4.96
N ASP A 85 20.74 -1.46 4.16
CA ASP A 85 21.91 -0.99 3.40
C ASP A 85 21.57 0.10 2.38
N VAL A 86 20.36 0.08 1.81
CA VAL A 86 19.91 1.05 0.81
C VAL A 86 18.81 1.99 1.31
N GLY A 87 18.48 1.94 2.59
CA GLY A 87 17.55 2.87 3.24
C GLY A 87 16.06 2.62 2.90
N ILE A 88 15.68 1.37 2.63
CA ILE A 88 14.27 0.99 2.43
C ILE A 88 13.59 0.85 3.81
N PRO A 89 12.54 1.64 4.12
CA PRO A 89 12.01 1.72 5.47
C PRO A 89 10.97 0.63 5.80
N VAL A 90 10.37 -0.02 4.80
CA VAL A 90 9.22 -0.93 5.00
C VAL A 90 9.32 -2.17 4.12
N ILE A 91 9.17 -3.35 4.74
CA ILE A 91 8.91 -4.62 4.06
C ILE A 91 7.42 -4.89 4.20
N ARG A 92 6.69 -4.86 3.09
CA ARG A 92 5.24 -5.11 3.06
C ARG A 92 4.94 -6.59 2.93
N ILE A 93 4.03 -7.07 3.80
CA ILE A 93 3.50 -8.44 3.78
C ILE A 93 1.97 -8.43 3.75
N MET A 94 1.39 -9.59 3.50
CA MET A 94 -0.01 -9.92 3.77
C MET A 94 -0.07 -10.96 4.89
N ALA A 95 -1.19 -11.00 5.63
CA ALA A 95 -1.41 -11.93 6.73
C ALA A 95 -2.43 -13.01 6.34
N PRO A 96 -1.99 -14.22 5.93
CA PRO A 96 -2.89 -15.27 5.47
C PRO A 96 -3.70 -15.89 6.61
N ILE A 97 -4.94 -16.29 6.28
CA ILE A 97 -5.81 -17.11 7.13
C ILE A 97 -5.76 -18.55 6.60
N ALA A 98 -5.19 -19.46 7.38
CA ALA A 98 -5.03 -20.86 7.00
C ALA A 98 -6.37 -21.65 7.14
N ALA A 99 -6.40 -22.84 6.55
CA ALA A 99 -7.58 -23.74 6.60
C ALA A 99 -7.99 -24.13 8.04
N ALA A 100 -7.12 -23.98 9.03
CA ALA A 100 -7.43 -24.18 10.45
C ALA A 100 -8.36 -23.08 11.04
N GLY A 101 -8.62 -22.03 10.27
CA GLY A 101 -9.53 -20.94 10.61
C GLY A 101 -8.87 -19.76 11.30
N TYR A 102 -9.64 -18.70 11.47
CA TYR A 102 -9.17 -17.39 11.89
C TYR A 102 -8.43 -17.40 13.25
N ALA A 103 -9.01 -18.00 14.28
CA ALA A 103 -8.41 -17.99 15.63
C ALA A 103 -7.03 -18.68 15.69
N ALA A 104 -6.84 -19.75 14.92
CA ALA A 104 -5.55 -20.42 14.82
C ALA A 104 -4.54 -19.54 14.07
N SER A 105 -4.97 -18.94 12.97
CA SER A 105 -4.15 -18.06 12.13
C SER A 105 -3.73 -16.78 12.85
N ASP A 106 -4.62 -16.17 13.65
CA ASP A 106 -4.28 -14.99 14.48
C ASP A 106 -3.15 -15.33 15.46
N GLY A 107 -3.24 -16.47 16.17
CA GLY A 107 -2.17 -16.90 17.06
C GLY A 107 -0.85 -17.24 16.35
N GLU A 108 -0.89 -17.78 15.14
CA GLU A 108 0.29 -18.02 14.30
C GLU A 108 0.91 -16.72 13.81
N LEU A 109 0.07 -15.79 13.34
CA LEU A 109 0.50 -14.47 12.89
C LEU A 109 1.23 -13.72 14.00
N ARG A 110 0.66 -13.67 15.22
CA ARG A 110 1.29 -12.99 16.35
C ARG A 110 2.65 -13.58 16.68
N ARG A 111 2.78 -14.91 16.75
CA ARG A 111 4.10 -15.57 16.95
C ARG A 111 5.07 -15.26 15.81
N TYR A 112 4.59 -15.18 14.58
CA TYR A 112 5.43 -14.80 13.45
C TYR A 112 5.91 -13.35 13.57
N LEU A 113 5.03 -12.41 13.88
CA LEU A 113 5.39 -11.01 14.08
C LEU A 113 6.36 -10.83 15.27
N ASP A 114 6.12 -11.51 16.38
CA ASP A 114 7.04 -11.53 17.52
C ASP A 114 8.46 -11.97 17.11
N SER A 115 8.55 -12.94 16.20
CA SER A 115 9.84 -13.41 15.69
C SER A 115 10.56 -12.41 14.79
N LEU A 116 9.83 -11.45 14.21
CA LEU A 116 10.39 -10.41 13.32
C LEU A 116 10.84 -9.16 14.06
N VAL A 117 10.26 -8.86 15.24
CA VAL A 117 10.58 -7.64 16.02
C VAL A 117 12.09 -7.47 16.25
N PRO A 118 12.87 -8.50 16.65
CA PRO A 118 14.31 -8.34 16.83
C PRO A 118 15.06 -7.92 15.54
N SER A 119 14.56 -8.36 14.37
CA SER A 119 15.14 -7.94 13.09
C SER A 119 14.75 -6.50 12.76
N CYS A 120 13.50 -6.10 13.04
CA CYS A 120 13.08 -4.70 12.88
C CYS A 120 13.95 -3.77 13.73
N GLU A 121 14.20 -4.11 15.00
CA GLU A 121 15.07 -3.35 15.90
C GLU A 121 16.51 -3.26 15.40
N ARG A 122 17.08 -4.41 15.02
CA ARG A 122 18.48 -4.51 14.58
C ARG A 122 18.74 -3.72 13.30
N PHE A 123 17.86 -3.78 12.34
CA PHE A 123 18.04 -3.21 11.00
C PHE A 123 17.38 -1.84 10.83
N GLY A 124 16.51 -1.40 11.74
CA GLY A 124 15.74 -0.16 11.62
C GLY A 124 14.74 -0.20 10.46
N VAL A 125 14.27 -1.39 10.08
CA VAL A 125 13.32 -1.61 8.98
C VAL A 125 12.02 -2.17 9.55
N ARG A 126 10.89 -1.58 9.18
CA ARG A 126 9.57 -2.01 9.66
C ARG A 126 8.98 -3.11 8.80
N VAL A 127 8.13 -3.93 9.39
CA VAL A 127 7.25 -4.84 8.66
C VAL A 127 5.84 -4.24 8.61
N GLY A 128 5.36 -3.96 7.40
CA GLY A 128 4.04 -3.39 7.15
C GLY A 128 3.04 -4.46 6.71
N ILE A 129 1.90 -4.56 7.40
CA ILE A 129 0.85 -5.52 7.04
C ILE A 129 -0.20 -4.81 6.20
N GLN A 130 -0.48 -5.38 5.01
CA GLN A 130 -1.56 -4.93 4.13
C GLN A 130 -2.76 -5.86 4.28
N PRO A 131 -3.97 -5.35 4.56
CA PRO A 131 -5.20 -6.13 4.41
C PRO A 131 -5.36 -6.63 2.97
N HIS A 132 -5.90 -7.84 2.82
CA HIS A 132 -6.16 -8.42 1.50
C HIS A 132 -7.43 -9.26 1.58
N ILE A 133 -8.29 -9.15 0.57
CA ILE A 133 -9.46 -10.02 0.45
C ILE A 133 -9.07 -11.50 0.30
N GLU A 134 -10.07 -12.39 0.33
CA GLU A 134 -9.93 -13.84 0.29
C GLU A 134 -9.45 -14.41 1.64
N ASP A 135 -8.53 -15.37 1.62
CA ASP A 135 -8.03 -16.05 2.83
C ASP A 135 -6.91 -15.25 3.53
N TYR A 136 -7.18 -13.96 3.82
CA TYR A 136 -6.26 -13.06 4.53
C TYR A 136 -7.01 -12.21 5.56
N ILE A 137 -6.28 -11.53 6.45
CA ILE A 137 -6.86 -10.39 7.18
C ILE A 137 -7.40 -9.41 6.14
N ALA A 138 -8.72 -9.24 6.12
CA ALA A 138 -9.40 -8.66 4.97
C ALA A 138 -9.66 -7.16 5.09
N ASP A 139 -9.68 -6.60 6.30
CA ASP A 139 -9.97 -5.18 6.52
C ASP A 139 -9.09 -4.54 7.60
N SER A 140 -9.10 -3.21 7.60
CA SER A 140 -8.30 -2.39 8.50
C SER A 140 -8.70 -2.52 9.97
N PHE A 141 -9.92 -2.91 10.32
CA PHE A 141 -10.33 -3.11 11.73
C PHE A 141 -9.75 -4.40 12.30
N GLU A 142 -9.73 -5.48 11.49
CA GLU A 142 -9.02 -6.71 11.86
C GLU A 142 -7.53 -6.43 12.05
N LEU A 143 -6.93 -5.69 11.11
CA LEU A 143 -5.54 -5.31 11.19
C LEU A 143 -5.26 -4.44 12.43
N ALA A 144 -6.08 -3.44 12.71
CA ALA A 144 -5.93 -2.58 13.90
C ALA A 144 -5.92 -3.39 15.21
N ASN A 145 -6.75 -4.44 15.29
CA ASN A 145 -6.77 -5.33 16.43
C ASN A 145 -5.45 -6.12 16.60
N VAL A 146 -4.83 -6.54 15.51
CA VAL A 146 -3.52 -7.19 15.55
C VAL A 146 -2.45 -6.19 15.98
N LEU A 147 -2.43 -5.01 15.37
CA LEU A 147 -1.40 -3.99 15.59
C LEU A 147 -1.41 -3.38 16.98
N ALA A 148 -2.52 -3.46 17.71
CA ALA A 148 -2.64 -2.90 19.06
C ALA A 148 -1.59 -3.44 20.06
N ASP A 149 -1.01 -4.59 19.78
CA ASP A 149 0.01 -5.24 20.64
C ASP A 149 1.46 -4.92 20.21
N TYR A 150 1.66 -4.11 19.16
CA TYR A 150 2.98 -3.86 18.58
C TYR A 150 3.35 -2.38 18.58
N ASP A 151 4.67 -2.13 18.67
CA ASP A 151 5.24 -0.80 18.47
C ASP A 151 5.21 -0.47 16.96
N PRO A 152 4.63 0.68 16.54
CA PRO A 152 4.62 1.12 15.15
C PRO A 152 6.02 1.35 14.55
N ALA A 153 7.05 1.45 15.38
CA ALA A 153 8.44 1.48 14.92
C ALA A 153 8.92 0.12 14.37
N HIS A 154 8.22 -0.97 14.66
CA HIS A 154 8.58 -2.32 14.23
C HIS A 154 7.53 -2.90 13.29
N ILE A 155 6.26 -2.93 13.73
CA ILE A 155 5.15 -3.48 12.94
C ILE A 155 4.18 -2.33 12.62
N CYS A 156 3.92 -2.11 11.35
CA CYS A 156 3.13 -0.98 10.88
C CYS A 156 2.02 -1.42 9.93
N ALA A 157 1.15 -0.47 9.58
CA ALA A 157 0.03 -0.67 8.67
C ALA A 157 0.35 -0.18 7.26
N VAL A 158 -0.11 -0.93 6.29
CA VAL A 158 -0.28 -0.49 4.91
C VAL A 158 -1.78 -0.47 4.63
N TRP A 159 -2.39 0.70 4.58
CA TRP A 159 -3.79 0.83 4.22
C TRP A 159 -3.99 0.58 2.72
N ASP A 160 -5.09 -0.09 2.34
CA ASP A 160 -5.39 -0.37 0.94
C ASP A 160 -6.86 -0.04 0.62
N SER A 161 -7.05 0.92 -0.26
CA SER A 161 -8.38 1.46 -0.59
C SER A 161 -9.31 0.42 -1.22
N ALA A 162 -8.80 -0.49 -2.06
CA ALA A 162 -9.62 -1.49 -2.72
C ALA A 162 -10.05 -2.61 -1.76
N HIS A 163 -9.14 -3.10 -0.92
CA HIS A 163 -9.47 -4.21 -0.03
C HIS A 163 -10.46 -3.80 1.05
N ASP A 164 -10.30 -2.62 1.65
CA ASP A 164 -11.30 -2.06 2.57
C ASP A 164 -12.65 -1.83 1.88
N ALA A 165 -12.65 -1.32 0.63
CA ALA A 165 -13.89 -1.09 -0.12
C ALA A 165 -14.61 -2.40 -0.47
N LEU A 166 -13.88 -3.45 -0.86
CA LEU A 166 -14.43 -4.78 -1.09
C LEU A 166 -15.02 -5.40 0.20
N ALA A 167 -14.41 -5.10 1.36
CA ALA A 167 -14.95 -5.44 2.69
C ALA A 167 -16.06 -4.47 3.15
N ARG A 168 -16.45 -3.49 2.32
CA ARG A 168 -17.48 -2.48 2.64
C ARG A 168 -17.11 -1.60 3.84
N LYS A 169 -15.85 -1.25 3.97
CA LYS A 169 -15.33 -0.39 5.04
C LYS A 169 -14.98 1.00 4.48
N PRO A 170 -15.64 2.06 4.95
CA PRO A 170 -15.39 3.41 4.42
C PRO A 170 -14.08 4.02 4.95
N PRO A 171 -13.33 4.77 4.12
CA PRO A 171 -12.03 5.36 4.46
C PRO A 171 -12.03 6.22 5.72
N LYS A 172 -13.08 7.01 5.95
CA LYS A 172 -13.22 7.87 7.16
C LYS A 172 -13.19 7.11 8.49
N HIS A 173 -13.38 5.80 8.47
CA HIS A 173 -13.31 4.97 9.66
C HIS A 173 -12.04 4.12 9.68
N THR A 174 -11.61 3.61 8.53
CA THR A 174 -10.48 2.67 8.45
C THR A 174 -9.12 3.35 8.55
N LEU A 175 -8.95 4.49 7.90
CA LEU A 175 -7.72 5.28 8.04
C LEU A 175 -7.46 5.70 9.50
N PRO A 176 -8.42 6.31 10.22
CA PRO A 176 -8.23 6.64 11.64
C PRO A 176 -7.94 5.42 12.53
N ALA A 177 -8.53 4.25 12.23
CA ALA A 177 -8.27 3.05 13.00
C ALA A 177 -6.81 2.57 12.91
N LEU A 178 -6.13 2.85 11.80
CA LEU A 178 -4.73 2.50 11.57
C LEU A 178 -3.74 3.65 11.84
N TRP A 179 -4.22 4.84 12.18
CA TRP A 179 -3.43 6.09 12.13
C TRP A 179 -2.11 6.02 12.90
N SER A 180 -2.10 5.43 14.09
CA SER A 180 -0.90 5.30 14.92
C SER A 180 0.18 4.41 14.30
N HIS A 181 -0.20 3.50 13.41
CA HIS A 181 0.69 2.54 12.75
C HIS A 181 0.83 2.78 11.25
N LEU A 182 0.12 3.78 10.69
CA LEU A 182 0.03 3.98 9.25
C LEU A 182 1.38 4.40 8.65
N ALA A 183 1.94 3.56 7.80
CA ALA A 183 3.23 3.80 7.15
C ALA A 183 3.10 4.05 5.65
N VAL A 184 2.17 3.37 5.01
CA VAL A 184 1.94 3.44 3.56
C VAL A 184 0.43 3.46 3.30
N VAL A 185 0.01 4.28 2.34
CA VAL A 185 -1.37 4.33 1.85
C VAL A 185 -1.37 3.87 0.40
N ASN A 186 -1.95 2.69 0.14
CA ASN A 186 -2.09 2.16 -1.21
C ASN A 186 -3.40 2.59 -1.85
N PHE A 187 -3.30 3.20 -3.02
CA PHE A 187 -4.44 3.50 -3.87
C PHE A 187 -4.51 2.55 -5.06
N LYS A 188 -5.56 1.80 -5.12
CA LYS A 188 -6.14 1.06 -6.25
C LYS A 188 -7.63 0.96 -6.02
N ASN A 189 -8.41 0.64 -7.03
CA ASN A 189 -9.84 0.46 -6.85
C ASN A 189 -10.31 -0.87 -7.43
N ALA A 190 -11.43 -1.35 -6.90
CA ALA A 190 -12.00 -2.62 -7.32
C ALA A 190 -13.52 -2.61 -7.16
N CYS A 191 -14.18 -3.53 -7.88
CA CYS A 191 -15.60 -3.81 -7.74
C CYS A 191 -15.85 -5.33 -7.82
N TYR A 192 -17.08 -5.74 -7.53
CA TYR A 192 -17.54 -7.09 -7.78
C TYR A 192 -18.31 -7.16 -9.10
N GLU A 193 -17.92 -8.08 -9.96
CA GLU A 193 -18.65 -8.40 -11.18
C GLU A 193 -19.26 -9.80 -11.09
N GLN A 194 -20.47 -9.97 -11.65
CA GLN A 194 -21.11 -11.26 -11.70
C GLN A 194 -20.45 -12.13 -12.80
N ALA A 195 -19.72 -13.18 -12.40
CA ALA A 195 -19.02 -14.09 -13.29
C ALA A 195 -19.87 -15.25 -13.79
N GLY A 196 -21.07 -15.45 -13.23
CA GLY A 196 -21.95 -16.56 -13.62
C GLY A 196 -22.89 -17.01 -12.51
N ARG A 197 -23.33 -18.27 -12.61
CA ARG A 197 -24.17 -18.93 -11.60
C ARG A 197 -23.67 -20.34 -11.33
N ARG A 198 -23.80 -20.78 -10.08
CA ARG A 198 -23.58 -22.17 -9.67
C ARG A 198 -24.78 -23.05 -10.11
N PRO A 199 -24.65 -24.39 -10.07
CA PRO A 199 -25.76 -25.31 -10.37
C PRO A 199 -27.01 -25.11 -9.50
N ASP A 200 -26.86 -24.60 -8.28
CA ASP A 200 -27.96 -24.27 -7.36
C ASP A 200 -28.63 -22.90 -7.67
N GLY A 201 -28.19 -22.21 -8.73
CA GLY A 201 -28.71 -20.93 -9.15
C GLY A 201 -28.09 -19.72 -8.43
N SER A 202 -27.27 -19.90 -7.42
CA SER A 202 -26.57 -18.80 -6.72
C SER A 202 -25.58 -18.10 -7.65
N ARG A 203 -25.38 -16.80 -7.43
CA ARG A 203 -24.46 -15.98 -8.23
C ARG A 203 -23.02 -16.26 -7.84
N VAL A 204 -22.14 -16.31 -8.85
CA VAL A 204 -20.69 -16.29 -8.68
C VAL A 204 -20.22 -14.85 -8.91
N TRP A 205 -19.49 -14.33 -7.95
CA TRP A 205 -18.86 -13.01 -8.04
C TRP A 205 -17.37 -13.17 -8.20
N LYS A 206 -16.75 -12.31 -9.01
CA LYS A 206 -15.31 -12.14 -9.11
C LYS A 206 -14.95 -10.70 -8.78
N THR A 207 -13.74 -10.50 -8.30
CA THR A 207 -13.17 -9.17 -8.09
C THR A 207 -12.59 -8.67 -9.41
N GLU A 208 -12.89 -7.43 -9.74
CA GLU A 208 -12.29 -6.70 -10.85
C GLU A 208 -11.57 -5.48 -10.28
N PHE A 209 -10.28 -5.37 -10.57
CA PHE A 209 -9.50 -4.15 -10.31
C PHE A 209 -9.71 -3.19 -11.46
N VAL A 210 -10.20 -2.00 -11.14
CA VAL A 210 -10.69 -1.00 -12.09
C VAL A 210 -10.05 0.36 -11.81
N ALA A 211 -10.34 1.34 -12.66
CA ALA A 211 -9.87 2.70 -12.45
C ALA A 211 -10.40 3.32 -11.15
N GLY A 212 -9.67 4.28 -10.62
CA GLY A 212 -9.94 4.90 -9.34
C GLY A 212 -11.34 5.49 -9.19
N ALA A 213 -11.92 6.01 -10.27
CA ALA A 213 -13.28 6.56 -10.29
C ALA A 213 -14.38 5.51 -10.45
N ASP A 214 -14.05 4.27 -10.85
CA ASP A 214 -15.02 3.27 -11.31
C ASP A 214 -15.25 2.14 -10.30
N GLY A 215 -14.50 2.11 -9.19
CA GLY A 215 -14.61 1.06 -8.18
C GLY A 215 -15.47 1.43 -6.97
N LEU A 216 -15.46 0.53 -5.97
CA LEU A 216 -16.21 0.69 -4.71
C LEU A 216 -15.50 1.60 -3.71
N GLY A 217 -14.19 1.83 -3.86
CA GLY A 217 -13.40 2.67 -2.98
C GLY A 217 -13.70 4.14 -3.20
N ASP A 218 -14.12 4.84 -2.15
CA ASP A 218 -14.33 6.28 -2.18
C ASP A 218 -13.01 7.02 -1.98
N TRP A 219 -12.32 7.31 -3.08
CA TRP A 219 -11.05 8.04 -3.06
C TRP A 219 -11.21 9.49 -2.62
N SER A 220 -12.41 10.09 -2.81
CA SER A 220 -12.67 11.44 -2.32
C SER A 220 -12.73 11.48 -0.80
N GLU A 221 -13.48 10.55 -0.18
CA GLU A 221 -13.54 10.42 1.28
C GLU A 221 -12.15 10.05 1.86
N ALA A 222 -11.38 9.22 1.16
CA ALA A 222 -10.01 8.91 1.56
C ALA A 222 -9.10 10.15 1.53
N ALA A 223 -9.18 10.95 0.46
CA ALA A 223 -8.42 12.20 0.33
C ALA A 223 -8.78 13.21 1.43
N ASP A 224 -10.08 13.37 1.72
CA ASP A 224 -10.54 14.23 2.82
C ASP A 224 -9.98 13.75 4.17
N THR A 225 -10.06 12.44 4.44
CA THR A 225 -9.56 11.87 5.69
C THR A 225 -8.04 12.03 5.86
N LEU A 226 -7.27 11.86 4.77
CA LEU A 226 -5.82 12.05 4.79
C LEU A 226 -5.43 13.52 5.02
N VAL A 227 -6.14 14.45 4.40
CA VAL A 227 -5.91 15.91 4.57
C VAL A 227 -6.28 16.35 5.97
N ASP A 228 -7.45 15.94 6.48
CA ASP A 228 -7.92 16.28 7.83
C ASP A 228 -6.96 15.76 8.91
N GLY A 229 -6.40 14.56 8.71
CA GLY A 229 -5.39 13.98 9.57
C GLY A 229 -3.98 14.52 9.36
N ALA A 230 -3.76 15.44 8.42
CA ALA A 230 -2.44 15.96 8.05
C ALA A 230 -1.41 14.86 7.72
N TYR A 231 -1.83 13.85 6.95
CA TYR A 231 -0.96 12.75 6.54
C TYR A 231 0.26 13.25 5.78
N SER A 232 1.44 12.78 6.19
CA SER A 232 2.73 13.15 5.58
C SER A 232 3.61 11.90 5.45
N GLY A 233 3.18 10.99 4.60
CA GLY A 233 3.87 9.71 4.41
C GLY A 233 3.92 9.31 2.95
N ASN A 234 4.11 8.02 2.71
CA ASN A 234 4.14 7.44 1.38
C ASN A 234 2.72 7.12 0.90
N ILE A 235 2.33 7.68 -0.25
CA ILE A 235 1.15 7.26 -1.01
C ILE A 235 1.63 6.47 -2.22
N CYS A 236 1.19 5.22 -2.31
CA CYS A 236 1.56 4.29 -3.37
C CYS A 236 0.38 4.06 -4.33
N MET A 237 0.62 4.29 -5.62
CA MET A 237 -0.29 3.83 -6.67
C MET A 237 0.02 2.36 -6.96
N ALA A 238 -0.91 1.45 -6.69
CA ALA A 238 -0.63 0.02 -6.80
C ALA A 238 -0.53 -0.50 -8.24
N ALA A 239 -0.96 0.28 -9.24
CA ALA A 239 -0.90 -0.05 -10.68
C ALA A 239 -1.51 -1.43 -11.04
N GLU A 240 -2.46 -1.91 -10.24
CA GLU A 240 -3.12 -3.20 -10.45
C GLU A 240 -4.49 -2.97 -11.12
N PHE A 241 -4.64 -3.53 -12.33
CA PHE A 241 -5.89 -3.53 -13.10
C PHE A 241 -6.13 -4.94 -13.62
N THR A 242 -7.38 -5.41 -13.62
CA THR A 242 -7.72 -6.71 -14.22
C THR A 242 -7.52 -6.69 -15.74
N ASP A 243 -7.87 -5.58 -16.38
CA ASP A 243 -7.52 -5.31 -17.77
C ASP A 243 -6.21 -4.51 -17.81
N GLU A 244 -5.11 -5.17 -18.15
CA GLU A 244 -3.77 -4.56 -18.23
C GLU A 244 -3.50 -3.84 -19.57
N THR A 245 -4.50 -3.74 -20.47
CA THR A 245 -4.32 -2.97 -21.71
C THR A 245 -4.15 -1.49 -21.38
N ASP A 246 -3.20 -0.83 -22.07
CA ASP A 246 -2.90 0.61 -21.90
C ASP A 246 -2.62 1.02 -20.44
N LEU A 247 -1.89 0.14 -19.74
CA LEU A 247 -1.66 0.23 -18.30
C LEU A 247 -1.05 1.57 -17.87
N GLU A 248 -0.05 2.04 -18.61
CA GLU A 248 0.64 3.30 -18.32
C GLU A 248 -0.32 4.49 -18.33
N HIS A 249 -1.20 4.54 -19.30
CA HIS A 249 -2.22 5.57 -19.39
C HIS A 249 -3.23 5.48 -18.23
N LYS A 250 -3.64 4.26 -17.86
CA LYS A 250 -4.54 4.03 -16.71
C LYS A 250 -3.91 4.53 -15.41
N VAL A 251 -2.64 4.18 -15.17
CA VAL A 251 -1.91 4.64 -13.98
C VAL A 251 -1.76 6.16 -13.97
N ALA A 252 -1.36 6.78 -15.08
CA ALA A 252 -1.21 8.23 -15.17
C ALA A 252 -2.55 8.96 -14.92
N ARG A 253 -3.65 8.44 -15.46
CA ARG A 253 -5.00 8.97 -15.23
C ARG A 253 -5.42 8.87 -13.77
N ASP A 254 -5.22 7.72 -13.13
CA ASP A 254 -5.59 7.51 -11.73
C ASP A 254 -4.70 8.33 -10.80
N PHE A 255 -3.42 8.50 -11.12
CA PHE A 255 -2.53 9.38 -10.39
C PHE A 255 -2.98 10.84 -10.44
N ALA A 256 -3.28 11.35 -11.64
CA ALA A 256 -3.80 12.70 -11.80
C ALA A 256 -5.15 12.90 -11.09
N TYR A 257 -6.03 11.88 -11.13
CA TYR A 257 -7.30 11.89 -10.43
C TYR A 257 -7.10 12.02 -8.92
N LEU A 258 -6.26 11.17 -8.32
CA LEU A 258 -5.98 11.22 -6.87
C LEU A 258 -5.35 12.57 -6.46
N GLN A 259 -4.39 13.07 -7.23
CA GLN A 259 -3.80 14.40 -6.99
C GLN A 259 -4.87 15.50 -7.00
N SER A 260 -5.82 15.43 -7.93
CA SER A 260 -6.91 16.41 -8.00
C SER A 260 -7.84 16.37 -6.78
N LEU A 261 -8.12 15.16 -6.26
CA LEU A 261 -8.93 14.98 -5.05
C LEU A 261 -8.25 15.56 -3.81
N LEU A 262 -6.95 15.27 -3.63
CA LEU A 262 -6.17 15.82 -2.52
C LEU A 262 -6.08 17.35 -2.58
N ALA A 263 -5.82 17.92 -3.76
CA ALA A 263 -5.78 19.36 -3.94
C ALA A 263 -7.15 20.02 -3.66
N ALA A 264 -8.25 19.38 -4.06
CA ALA A 264 -9.59 19.88 -3.77
C ALA A 264 -9.91 19.82 -2.25
N SER A 265 -9.46 18.75 -1.57
CA SER A 265 -9.61 18.60 -0.11
C SER A 265 -8.79 19.68 0.63
N GLU A 266 -7.53 19.85 0.27
CA GLU A 266 -6.68 20.91 0.83
C GLU A 266 -7.30 22.31 0.65
N ALA A 267 -7.89 22.60 -0.51
CA ALA A 267 -8.55 23.86 -0.78
C ALA A 267 -9.79 24.06 0.11
N ARG A 268 -10.57 23.00 0.35
CA ARG A 268 -11.72 23.03 1.28
C ARG A 268 -11.26 23.27 2.71
N ALA A 269 -10.24 22.58 3.18
CA ALA A 269 -9.66 22.75 4.53
C ALA A 269 -9.09 24.15 4.73
N ALA A 270 -8.46 24.75 3.72
CA ALA A 270 -7.92 26.11 3.79
C ALA A 270 -8.99 27.22 3.71
N GLY A 271 -10.11 26.98 3.02
CA GLY A 271 -11.22 27.92 2.85
C GLY A 271 -12.28 27.87 3.97
N GLY A 272 -12.26 26.83 4.79
CA GLY A 272 -13.14 26.67 5.94
C GLY A 272 -12.71 27.57 7.08
N THR A 273 -13.32 28.75 7.24
CA THR A 273 -13.31 29.52 8.50
C THR A 273 -13.90 28.62 9.59
N PRO A 274 -13.30 28.48 10.78
CA PRO A 274 -13.92 27.74 11.86
C PRO A 274 -15.25 28.43 12.19
N GLU A 275 -16.38 27.77 11.97
CA GLU A 275 -17.66 28.17 12.53
C GLU A 275 -17.52 28.04 14.06
N ALA A 276 -17.08 29.15 14.64
CA ALA A 276 -17.14 29.34 16.07
C ALA A 276 -18.61 29.26 16.50
N GLU A 277 -18.82 28.44 17.51
CA GLU A 277 -19.90 28.59 18.49
C GLU A 277 -21.30 28.91 17.93
N ARG A 278 -22.11 27.89 17.72
CA ARG A 278 -23.54 28.03 17.98
C ARG A 278 -23.86 27.39 19.32
N SER A 279 -23.70 28.21 20.36
CA SER A 279 -24.40 28.06 21.62
C SER A 279 -25.93 28.24 21.39
N ALA A 280 -26.72 27.27 21.74
CA ALA A 280 -27.99 27.38 22.45
C ALA A 280 -28.49 26.00 22.82
#